data_43ed4ca1ed25155e374edafe127b7e15
#
_entry.id   43ed4ca1ed25155e374edafe127b7e15
#
_cell.length_a   1.000
_cell.length_b   1.000
_cell.length_c   1.000
_cell.angle_alpha   90.00
_cell.angle_beta   90.00
_cell.angle_gamma   90.00
#
_symmetry.space_group_name_H-M   'P 1'
#
loop_
_entity.id
_entity.type
_entity.pdbx_description
1 polymer ?
#
loop_
_entity_poly.entity_id
_entity_poly.type
_entity_poly.pdbx_seq_one_letter_code
_entity_poly.pdbx_strand_id
1 'polypeptide(L)'
;MPAFVLFWRACLVLSALLPSLLAAAPRHDLADPGLAAIVDGEAVSTPVIHLMHAVALKRRPETTLTEVMASMAEDRLLARHARAHHPMDELIEKTRVGYAPSVQIEESVVANLQAAYGRQIMAAVNAEKGGSLNGIVTARRAVTPADWNAVLGEKPRLLLVFELGEQGRKAAAGKALLSYRLGGQAGQVTLLDVYDAQHVQGRNRLHGRDAAFAMQQAELLLERRYVQDWGRRRSGLTGSDYQVFVQAVEDRLVKEGWLSLIGVAADMHDDNRRLKQLAAAVTQEEVQAYYDKNRDQFRRIEKVKAAHIRLSDFESANKAYARLQKGEAFADVARAMSIADDREKGGDLGWIEHGDRTATWIESIAFVQKPGTTSRPFRSPGPPGTAAVWEILRVEERIEGYQPADSESVRYGASQALARQKALAEYRRIRDGLLEGADIRLNPSVLEPVARGQK
;
A
#
# COMPACT_ATOMS: atom_id res chain seq x y z
N MET A 1 -14.02 16.65 12.09
CA MET A 1 -12.92 15.70 12.10
C MET A 1 -13.49 14.32 12.39
N PRO A 2 -13.57 13.37 11.50
CA PRO A 2 -12.55 12.39 11.18
C PRO A 2 -12.69 11.90 9.73
N ALA A 3 -11.62 11.85 8.93
CA ALA A 3 -11.51 11.01 7.72
C ALA A 3 -10.12 11.15 7.07
N PHE A 4 -9.04 10.75 7.78
CA PHE A 4 -7.70 10.68 7.18
C PHE A 4 -6.91 9.49 7.74
N VAL A 5 -7.53 8.30 7.76
CA VAL A 5 -6.85 7.08 8.22
C VAL A 5 -7.26 5.92 7.32
N LEU A 6 -6.84 5.90 6.05
CA LEU A 6 -7.04 4.69 5.21
C LEU A 6 -6.17 4.64 3.93
N PHE A 7 -4.86 4.97 4.01
CA PHE A 7 -3.96 4.69 2.86
C PHE A 7 -2.52 4.35 3.31
N TRP A 8 -2.35 3.58 4.42
CA TRP A 8 -1.02 3.27 4.94
C TRP A 8 -0.92 1.84 5.49
N ARG A 9 -1.14 0.82 4.64
CA ARG A 9 -0.95 -0.59 5.05
C ARG A 9 -0.19 -1.47 4.05
N ALA A 10 0.72 -0.95 3.27
CA ALA A 10 1.48 -1.75 2.30
C ALA A 10 3.02 -1.70 2.40
N CYS A 11 3.62 -1.23 3.49
CA CYS A 11 5.08 -1.15 3.62
C CYS A 11 5.65 -1.85 4.86
N LEU A 12 5.21 -3.06 5.18
CA LEU A 12 5.60 -3.75 6.43
C LEU A 12 6.47 -5.00 6.24
N VAL A 13 7.21 -5.15 5.13
CA VAL A 13 8.07 -6.34 4.92
C VAL A 13 9.56 -6.04 4.66
N LEU A 14 9.99 -4.78 4.61
CA LEU A 14 11.41 -4.45 4.30
C LEU A 14 12.29 -4.08 5.49
N SER A 15 11.88 -4.33 6.73
CA SER A 15 12.63 -3.85 7.93
C SER A 15 13.63 -4.82 8.53
N ALA A 16 13.99 -5.92 7.87
CA ALA A 16 14.87 -6.95 8.43
C ALA A 16 16.06 -7.33 7.55
N LEU A 17 16.54 -6.41 6.69
CA LEU A 17 17.80 -6.63 5.97
C LEU A 17 18.84 -5.65 6.51
N LEU A 18 19.54 -6.06 7.58
CA LEU A 18 20.84 -5.50 7.92
C LEU A 18 21.74 -5.63 6.68
N PRO A 19 22.42 -4.57 6.26
CA PRO A 19 23.31 -4.64 5.10
C PRO A 19 24.42 -5.62 5.40
N SER A 20 24.58 -6.66 4.59
CA SER A 20 25.79 -7.46 4.52
C SER A 20 26.87 -6.54 3.98
N LEU A 21 27.76 -6.11 4.86
CA LEU A 21 28.92 -5.26 4.60
C LEU A 21 29.97 -6.00 3.77
N LEU A 22 29.93 -5.76 2.45
CA LEU A 22 31.06 -5.89 1.53
C LEU A 22 30.93 -4.82 0.42
N ALA A 23 30.47 -3.63 0.82
CA ALA A 23 30.65 -2.41 0.06
C ALA A 23 32.02 -1.80 0.39
N ALA A 24 32.58 -0.95 -0.44
CA ALA A 24 33.71 -0.13 -0.04
C ALA A 24 33.29 0.58 1.27
N ALA A 25 33.96 0.23 2.37
CA ALA A 25 33.53 0.68 3.69
C ALA A 25 33.44 2.22 3.69
N PRO A 26 32.34 2.82 4.16
CA PRO A 26 32.21 4.28 4.21
C PRO A 26 33.44 4.86 4.94
N ARG A 27 34.03 5.90 4.38
CA ARG A 27 35.18 6.56 5.02
C ARG A 27 34.67 7.45 6.14
N HIS A 28 35.19 7.25 7.35
CA HIS A 28 34.87 8.04 8.54
C HIS A 28 35.89 9.18 8.71
N ASP A 29 35.99 10.04 7.72
CA ASP A 29 37.06 11.04 7.59
C ASP A 29 36.57 12.49 7.59
N LEU A 30 35.26 12.73 7.82
CA LEU A 30 34.72 14.08 7.95
C LEU A 30 34.81 14.56 9.42
N ALA A 31 35.29 15.79 9.58
CA ALA A 31 35.43 16.43 10.90
C ALA A 31 34.63 17.74 11.01
N ASP A 32 34.09 18.29 9.93
CA ASP A 32 33.26 19.51 9.93
C ASP A 32 31.93 19.24 10.63
N PRO A 33 31.66 19.86 11.80
CA PRO A 33 30.41 19.65 12.54
C PRO A 33 29.16 20.10 11.77
N GLY A 34 29.29 20.88 10.72
CA GLY A 34 28.22 21.30 9.83
C GLY A 34 27.81 20.20 8.83
N LEU A 35 28.64 19.17 8.64
CA LEU A 35 28.42 18.10 7.66
C LEU A 35 28.24 16.74 8.36
N ALA A 36 27.15 16.04 8.01
CA ALA A 36 26.90 14.67 8.46
C ALA A 36 27.53 13.65 7.50
N ALA A 37 27.48 13.88 6.19
CA ALA A 37 28.01 13.00 5.17
C ALA A 37 28.27 13.73 3.84
N ILE A 38 29.07 13.08 2.99
CA ILE A 38 29.17 13.36 1.55
C ILE A 38 28.94 12.05 0.80
N VAL A 39 27.99 12.03 -0.14
CA VAL A 39 27.65 10.88 -0.97
C VAL A 39 27.88 11.27 -2.43
N ASP A 40 28.88 10.66 -3.08
CA ASP A 40 29.31 10.98 -4.46
C ASP A 40 29.51 12.49 -4.70
N GLY A 41 30.19 13.16 -3.77
CA GLY A 41 30.46 14.59 -3.82
C GLY A 41 29.32 15.51 -3.36
N GLU A 42 28.13 15.00 -3.08
CA GLU A 42 27.02 15.81 -2.58
C GLU A 42 26.92 15.76 -1.07
N ALA A 43 26.93 16.95 -0.44
CA ALA A 43 26.94 17.09 1.00
C ALA A 43 25.54 16.93 1.61
N VAL A 44 25.47 16.24 2.75
CA VAL A 44 24.31 16.20 3.64
C VAL A 44 24.72 16.94 4.92
N SER A 45 24.06 18.06 5.20
CA SER A 45 24.38 18.88 6.37
C SER A 45 23.78 18.28 7.65
N THR A 46 24.36 18.68 8.79
CA THR A 46 23.87 18.29 10.13
C THR A 46 22.40 18.69 10.36
N PRO A 47 21.92 19.91 10.00
CA PRO A 47 20.51 20.24 10.12
C PRO A 47 19.57 19.33 9.33
N VAL A 48 19.96 18.92 8.11
CA VAL A 48 19.15 18.03 7.26
C VAL A 48 19.02 16.65 7.88
N ILE A 49 20.14 16.04 8.33
CA ILE A 49 20.05 14.70 8.94
C ILE A 49 19.24 14.74 10.24
N HIS A 50 19.33 15.79 11.05
CA HIS A 50 18.51 15.93 12.25
C HIS A 50 17.03 16.07 11.95
N LEU A 51 16.65 16.80 10.89
CA LEU A 51 15.26 16.87 10.42
C LEU A 51 14.77 15.47 10.03
N MET A 52 15.52 14.76 9.17
CA MET A 52 15.14 13.44 8.70
C MET A 52 15.08 12.42 9.84
N HIS A 53 15.96 12.52 10.82
CA HIS A 53 15.92 11.73 12.03
C HIS A 53 14.67 12.01 12.88
N ALA A 54 14.31 13.28 13.08
CA ALA A 54 13.07 13.64 13.78
C ALA A 54 11.82 13.06 13.11
N VAL A 55 11.80 12.98 11.77
CA VAL A 55 10.76 12.29 11.00
C VAL A 55 10.78 10.78 11.26
N ALA A 56 11.97 10.15 11.21
CA ALA A 56 12.12 8.71 11.41
C ALA A 56 11.67 8.26 12.81
N LEU A 57 11.99 9.02 13.84
CA LEU A 57 11.59 8.77 15.22
C LEU A 57 10.08 8.72 15.44
N LYS A 58 9.27 9.36 14.56
CA LYS A 58 7.80 9.27 14.64
C LYS A 58 7.28 7.89 14.24
N ARG A 59 8.03 7.16 13.46
CA ARG A 59 7.67 5.81 12.99
C ARG A 59 8.34 4.73 13.84
N ARG A 60 9.60 4.93 14.19
CA ARG A 60 10.44 3.99 14.94
C ARG A 60 11.32 4.75 15.92
N PRO A 61 10.93 4.80 17.21
CA PRO A 61 11.59 5.63 18.23
C PRO A 61 13.06 5.31 18.48
N GLU A 62 13.49 4.10 18.16
CA GLU A 62 14.87 3.61 18.35
C GLU A 62 15.81 3.90 17.17
N THR A 63 15.32 4.52 16.11
CA THR A 63 16.14 4.80 14.91
C THR A 63 17.31 5.72 15.24
N THR A 64 18.49 5.36 14.80
CA THR A 64 19.72 6.15 14.99
C THR A 64 19.98 7.12 13.82
N LEU A 65 20.82 8.13 14.03
CA LEU A 65 21.27 9.04 12.95
C LEU A 65 22.02 8.27 11.86
N THR A 66 22.84 7.29 12.24
CA THR A 66 23.59 6.44 11.31
C THR A 66 22.64 5.63 10.39
N GLU A 67 21.58 5.03 10.96
CA GLU A 67 20.56 4.31 10.15
C GLU A 67 19.83 5.25 9.19
N VAL A 68 19.50 6.46 9.62
CA VAL A 68 18.85 7.45 8.76
C VAL A 68 19.79 7.87 7.62
N MET A 69 21.08 8.10 7.94
CA MET A 69 22.06 8.48 6.92
C MET A 69 22.28 7.35 5.90
N ALA A 70 22.39 6.12 6.36
CA ALA A 70 22.50 4.95 5.49
C ALA A 70 21.29 4.82 4.55
N SER A 71 20.06 5.01 5.09
CA SER A 71 18.85 5.02 4.28
C SER A 71 18.83 6.15 3.27
N MET A 72 19.24 7.36 3.64
CA MET A 72 19.30 8.51 2.71
C MET A 72 20.32 8.29 1.59
N ALA A 73 21.48 7.69 1.90
CA ALA A 73 22.47 7.36 0.90
C ALA A 73 21.96 6.30 -0.08
N GLU A 74 21.35 5.23 0.43
CA GLU A 74 20.72 4.19 -0.40
C GLU A 74 19.59 4.78 -1.26
N ASP A 75 18.67 5.58 -0.68
CA ASP A 75 17.57 6.22 -1.38
C ASP A 75 18.10 7.06 -2.55
N ARG A 76 19.14 7.86 -2.33
CA ARG A 76 19.77 8.70 -3.36
C ARG A 76 20.41 7.89 -4.50
N LEU A 77 21.19 6.86 -4.17
CA LEU A 77 21.88 6.03 -5.18
C LEU A 77 20.87 5.28 -6.05
N LEU A 78 19.85 4.67 -5.42
CA LEU A 78 18.79 3.96 -6.12
C LEU A 78 17.90 4.91 -6.94
N ALA A 79 17.56 6.08 -6.41
CA ALA A 79 16.79 7.07 -7.14
C ALA A 79 17.53 7.60 -8.36
N ARG A 80 18.85 7.84 -8.24
CA ARG A 80 19.70 8.24 -9.37
C ARG A 80 19.75 7.15 -10.44
N HIS A 81 19.93 5.88 -10.02
CA HIS A 81 19.85 4.74 -10.92
C HIS A 81 18.48 4.66 -11.62
N ALA A 82 17.41 4.78 -10.87
CA ALA A 82 16.05 4.72 -11.40
C ALA A 82 15.80 5.80 -12.46
N ARG A 83 16.16 7.06 -12.18
CA ARG A 83 15.99 8.19 -13.12
C ARG A 83 16.81 8.03 -14.39
N ALA A 84 17.97 7.34 -14.33
CA ALA A 84 18.78 7.08 -15.51
C ALA A 84 18.16 6.04 -16.46
N HIS A 85 17.21 5.22 -15.98
CA HIS A 85 16.63 4.11 -16.74
C HIS A 85 15.12 4.24 -16.99
N HIS A 86 14.42 5.12 -16.25
CA HIS A 86 12.98 5.28 -16.30
C HIS A 86 12.57 6.75 -16.25
N PRO A 87 11.53 7.17 -17.00
CA PRO A 87 10.99 8.51 -16.91
C PRO A 87 10.25 8.72 -15.57
N MET A 88 10.16 9.98 -15.13
CA MET A 88 9.60 10.33 -13.82
C MET A 88 8.12 9.97 -13.64
N ASP A 89 7.36 9.95 -14.71
CA ASP A 89 5.94 9.59 -14.71
C ASP A 89 5.69 8.08 -14.60
N GLU A 90 6.72 7.26 -14.84
CA GLU A 90 6.71 5.83 -14.50
C GLU A 90 7.15 5.60 -13.04
N LEU A 91 8.12 6.37 -12.55
CA LEU A 91 8.69 6.24 -11.21
C LEU A 91 7.77 6.77 -10.12
N ILE A 92 7.17 7.93 -10.35
CA ILE A 92 6.12 8.48 -9.49
C ILE A 92 4.85 8.47 -10.33
N GLU A 93 4.15 7.35 -10.30
CA GLU A 93 3.09 7.04 -11.24
C GLU A 93 2.01 8.12 -11.27
N LYS A 94 1.90 8.78 -12.44
CA LYS A 94 0.75 9.58 -12.81
C LYS A 94 -0.36 8.66 -13.31
N THR A 95 -0.94 7.88 -12.43
CA THR A 95 -2.12 7.11 -12.83
C THR A 95 -3.24 8.07 -13.21
N ARG A 96 -4.16 7.61 -14.07
CA ARG A 96 -5.42 8.35 -14.32
C ARG A 96 -6.20 8.62 -13.05
N VAL A 97 -5.87 7.93 -11.97
CA VAL A 97 -6.55 7.95 -10.68
C VAL A 97 -5.76 8.76 -9.63
N GLY A 98 -4.42 8.82 -9.75
CA GLY A 98 -3.52 9.41 -8.77
C GLY A 98 -3.27 10.91 -8.92
N TYR A 99 -2.48 11.43 -8.00
CA TYR A 99 -1.98 12.79 -8.02
C TYR A 99 -0.80 12.92 -8.99
N ALA A 100 -0.58 14.13 -9.52
CA ALA A 100 0.63 14.42 -10.29
C ALA A 100 1.90 14.22 -9.42
N PRO A 101 3.05 13.80 -10.00
CA PRO A 101 4.29 13.60 -9.26
C PRO A 101 4.71 14.80 -8.41
N SER A 102 4.59 16.02 -8.94
CA SER A 102 4.89 17.24 -8.21
C SER A 102 4.03 17.43 -6.96
N VAL A 103 2.75 17.07 -7.03
CA VAL A 103 1.83 17.12 -5.89
C VAL A 103 2.20 16.10 -4.82
N GLN A 104 2.58 14.90 -5.22
CA GLN A 104 3.00 13.85 -4.29
C GLN A 104 4.29 14.24 -3.56
N ILE A 105 5.26 14.84 -4.26
CA ILE A 105 6.49 15.35 -3.67
C ILE A 105 6.17 16.49 -2.69
N GLU A 106 5.33 17.44 -3.10
CA GLU A 106 4.92 18.56 -2.26
C GLU A 106 4.22 18.11 -0.98
N GLU A 107 3.26 17.19 -1.08
CA GLU A 107 2.57 16.59 0.07
C GLU A 107 3.54 15.87 1.01
N SER A 108 4.51 15.14 0.46
CA SER A 108 5.52 14.44 1.24
C SER A 108 6.46 15.41 1.97
N VAL A 109 6.88 16.48 1.32
CA VAL A 109 7.68 17.56 1.94
C VAL A 109 6.92 18.18 3.11
N VAL A 110 5.66 18.55 2.90
CA VAL A 110 4.79 19.12 3.95
C VAL A 110 4.62 18.15 5.11
N ALA A 111 4.33 16.87 4.83
CA ALA A 111 4.17 15.84 5.86
C ALA A 111 5.46 15.65 6.70
N ASN A 112 6.62 15.64 6.06
CA ASN A 112 7.91 15.54 6.77
C ASN A 112 8.18 16.78 7.66
N LEU A 113 7.90 17.99 7.16
CA LEU A 113 8.01 19.23 7.96
C LEU A 113 7.06 19.19 9.16
N GLN A 114 5.82 18.77 8.97
CA GLN A 114 4.84 18.64 10.05
C GLN A 114 5.25 17.56 11.07
N ALA A 115 5.81 16.45 10.62
CA ALA A 115 6.31 15.40 11.50
C ALA A 115 7.48 15.90 12.38
N ALA A 116 8.42 16.64 11.78
CA ALA A 116 9.59 17.16 12.51
C ALA A 116 9.25 18.38 13.39
N TYR A 117 8.46 19.32 12.89
CA TYR A 117 8.26 20.64 13.48
C TYR A 117 6.79 20.96 13.80
N GLY A 118 5.90 19.99 13.89
CA GLY A 118 4.46 20.23 14.01
C GLY A 118 4.06 21.16 15.16
N ARG A 119 4.72 21.06 16.33
CA ARG A 119 4.46 22.00 17.46
C ARG A 119 4.86 23.43 17.14
N GLN A 120 6.02 23.62 16.53
CA GLN A 120 6.53 24.94 16.14
C GLN A 120 5.68 25.58 15.02
N ILE A 121 5.28 24.76 14.04
CA ILE A 121 4.37 25.21 12.97
C ILE A 121 3.01 25.61 13.55
N MET A 122 2.44 24.80 14.45
CA MET A 122 1.18 25.12 15.11
C MET A 122 1.28 26.40 15.96
N ALA A 123 2.37 26.56 16.70
CA ALA A 123 2.63 27.79 17.46
C ALA A 123 2.72 29.02 16.55
N ALA A 124 3.35 28.86 15.36
CA ALA A 124 3.43 29.93 14.36
C ALA A 124 2.04 30.27 13.78
N VAL A 125 1.20 29.29 13.49
CA VAL A 125 -0.19 29.52 13.03
C VAL A 125 -0.99 30.22 14.10
N ASN A 126 -0.87 29.82 15.37
CA ASN A 126 -1.58 30.47 16.50
C ASN A 126 -1.11 31.94 16.75
N ALA A 127 0.09 32.26 16.32
CA ALA A 127 0.61 33.63 16.41
C ALA A 127 0.12 34.55 15.27
N GLU A 128 -0.47 34.00 14.22
CA GLU A 128 -1.07 34.79 13.15
C GLU A 128 -2.32 35.55 13.68
N LYS A 129 -2.71 36.61 12.99
CA LYS A 129 -3.86 37.45 13.38
C LYS A 129 -5.13 36.57 13.48
N GLY A 130 -5.74 36.55 14.66
CA GLY A 130 -6.93 35.75 14.92
C GLY A 130 -6.64 34.26 15.20
N GLY A 131 -5.37 33.90 15.47
CA GLY A 131 -5.00 32.55 15.89
C GLY A 131 -5.16 31.47 14.81
N SER A 132 -5.18 31.86 13.54
CA SER A 132 -5.38 30.95 12.41
C SER A 132 -4.87 31.52 11.10
N LEU A 133 -4.76 30.69 10.05
CA LEU A 133 -4.37 31.14 8.71
C LEU A 133 -5.38 32.12 8.07
N ASN A 134 -6.57 32.29 8.66
CA ASN A 134 -7.48 33.36 8.23
C ASN A 134 -6.85 34.77 8.37
N GLY A 135 -5.92 34.91 9.31
CA GLY A 135 -5.20 36.17 9.53
C GLY A 135 -4.32 36.63 8.37
N ILE A 136 -3.86 35.69 7.54
CA ILE A 136 -3.05 36.00 6.36
C ILE A 136 -3.88 36.13 5.08
N VAL A 137 -5.15 35.69 5.08
CA VAL A 137 -6.04 35.80 3.91
C VAL A 137 -6.54 37.22 3.77
N THR A 138 -6.34 37.81 2.60
CA THR A 138 -6.74 39.18 2.26
C THR A 138 -8.06 39.24 1.47
N ALA A 139 -8.37 38.19 0.74
CA ALA A 139 -9.67 38.05 0.03
C ALA A 139 -10.04 36.59 -0.20
N ARG A 140 -11.35 36.32 -0.18
CA ARG A 140 -11.97 35.05 -0.60
C ARG A 140 -12.99 35.30 -1.70
N ARG A 141 -12.99 34.46 -2.71
CA ARG A 141 -13.94 34.51 -3.80
C ARG A 141 -14.44 33.13 -4.15
N ALA A 142 -15.72 32.88 -3.96
CA ALA A 142 -16.38 31.65 -4.41
C ALA A 142 -16.40 31.58 -5.95
N VAL A 143 -16.37 30.37 -6.48
CA VAL A 143 -16.53 30.09 -7.91
C VAL A 143 -18.00 30.31 -8.28
N THR A 144 -18.27 31.19 -9.21
CA THR A 144 -19.63 31.50 -9.71
C THR A 144 -20.02 30.54 -10.85
N PRO A 145 -21.32 30.43 -11.19
CA PRO A 145 -21.76 29.70 -12.38
C PRO A 145 -21.10 30.19 -13.67
N ALA A 146 -20.88 31.51 -13.81
CA ALA A 146 -20.18 32.09 -14.96
C ALA A 146 -18.69 31.66 -15.00
N ASP A 147 -18.03 31.58 -13.85
CA ASP A 147 -16.65 31.07 -13.78
C ASP A 147 -16.58 29.60 -14.20
N TRP A 148 -17.51 28.77 -13.74
CA TRP A 148 -17.60 27.35 -14.17
C TRP A 148 -17.84 27.21 -15.66
N ASN A 149 -18.71 28.03 -16.24
CA ASN A 149 -18.95 28.03 -17.69
C ASN A 149 -17.69 28.39 -18.47
N ALA A 150 -16.93 29.38 -18.01
CA ALA A 150 -15.67 29.76 -18.64
C ALA A 150 -14.60 28.65 -18.58
N VAL A 151 -14.59 27.85 -17.51
CA VAL A 151 -13.58 26.79 -17.30
C VAL A 151 -14.00 25.46 -17.94
N LEU A 152 -15.27 25.04 -17.80
CA LEU A 152 -15.77 23.72 -18.18
C LEU A 152 -16.66 23.73 -19.43
N GLY A 153 -17.08 24.93 -19.91
CA GLY A 153 -18.10 25.08 -20.91
C GLY A 153 -19.52 25.09 -20.33
N GLU A 154 -20.51 25.51 -21.12
CA GLU A 154 -21.88 25.68 -20.65
C GLU A 154 -22.62 24.37 -20.40
N LYS A 155 -22.34 23.36 -21.22
CA LYS A 155 -23.04 22.07 -21.17
C LYS A 155 -22.24 20.99 -20.44
N PRO A 156 -22.86 20.23 -19.54
CA PRO A 156 -22.23 19.04 -18.96
C PRO A 156 -21.79 18.07 -20.08
N ARG A 157 -20.58 17.58 -20.00
CA ARG A 157 -20.09 16.53 -20.91
C ARG A 157 -19.86 15.26 -20.12
N LEU A 158 -20.25 14.12 -20.68
CA LEU A 158 -19.82 12.84 -20.16
C LEU A 158 -18.35 12.68 -20.50
N LEU A 159 -17.48 12.73 -19.49
CA LEU A 159 -16.05 12.66 -19.66
C LEU A 159 -15.54 11.29 -19.18
N LEU A 160 -14.76 10.65 -20.04
CA LEU A 160 -13.97 9.45 -19.67
C LEU A 160 -12.66 9.85 -18.96
N VAL A 161 -12.19 11.08 -19.23
CA VAL A 161 -10.97 11.64 -18.66
C VAL A 161 -11.28 13.07 -18.20
N PHE A 162 -10.95 13.36 -16.94
CA PHE A 162 -11.16 14.70 -16.37
C PHE A 162 -9.92 15.55 -16.60
N GLU A 163 -9.88 16.25 -17.73
CA GLU A 163 -8.82 17.20 -18.08
C GLU A 163 -9.43 18.52 -18.58
N LEU A 164 -8.77 19.62 -18.25
CA LEU A 164 -9.11 20.93 -18.78
C LEU A 164 -8.39 21.14 -20.12
N GLY A 165 -9.13 21.53 -21.15
CA GLY A 165 -8.53 22.04 -22.38
C GLY A 165 -7.80 23.38 -22.14
N GLU A 166 -7.02 23.82 -23.12
CA GLU A 166 -6.17 25.04 -23.00
C GLU A 166 -6.95 26.28 -22.57
N GLN A 167 -8.11 26.53 -23.17
CA GLN A 167 -8.97 27.67 -22.78
C GLN A 167 -9.47 27.54 -21.33
N GLY A 168 -9.90 26.35 -20.91
CA GLY A 168 -10.32 26.06 -19.55
C GLY A 168 -9.21 26.26 -18.54
N ARG A 169 -8.00 25.82 -18.84
CA ARG A 169 -6.81 26.04 -18.00
C ARG A 169 -6.50 27.54 -17.87
N LYS A 170 -6.52 28.29 -18.97
CA LYS A 170 -6.31 29.74 -18.97
C LYS A 170 -7.39 30.45 -18.14
N ALA A 171 -8.65 30.08 -18.30
CA ALA A 171 -9.75 30.62 -17.51
C ALA A 171 -9.59 30.31 -16.03
N ALA A 172 -9.25 29.06 -15.66
CA ALA A 172 -9.03 28.62 -14.27
C ALA A 172 -7.83 29.33 -13.62
N ALA A 173 -6.73 29.56 -14.35
CA ALA A 173 -5.57 30.31 -13.88
C ALA A 173 -5.91 31.77 -13.52
N GLY A 174 -6.84 32.39 -14.25
CA GLY A 174 -7.32 33.74 -13.98
C GLY A 174 -8.32 33.85 -12.83
N LYS A 175 -8.70 32.74 -12.18
CA LYS A 175 -9.70 32.72 -11.08
C LYS A 175 -9.04 32.51 -9.73
N ALA A 176 -8.66 33.59 -9.08
CA ALA A 176 -8.17 33.55 -7.70
C ALA A 176 -9.32 33.24 -6.73
N LEU A 177 -9.20 32.13 -6.00
CA LEU A 177 -10.15 31.71 -4.93
C LEU A 177 -9.75 32.32 -3.60
N LEU A 178 -8.45 32.32 -3.30
CA LEU A 178 -7.86 32.98 -2.13
C LEU A 178 -6.77 33.93 -2.58
N SER A 179 -6.77 35.16 -2.01
CA SER A 179 -5.62 36.03 -2.00
C SER A 179 -5.07 36.11 -0.58
N TYR A 180 -3.76 36.06 -0.42
CA TYR A 180 -3.13 36.03 0.90
C TYR A 180 -1.82 36.84 0.91
N ARG A 181 -1.32 37.12 2.11
CA ARG A 181 0.00 37.67 2.32
C ARG A 181 0.80 36.79 3.27
N LEU A 182 1.87 36.18 2.73
CA LEU A 182 2.70 35.23 3.46
C LEU A 182 4.16 35.73 3.44
N GLY A 183 4.77 35.89 4.61
CA GLY A 183 6.12 36.41 4.74
C GLY A 183 6.35 37.78 4.08
N GLY A 184 5.32 38.62 4.09
CA GLY A 184 5.36 39.96 3.44
C GLY A 184 5.02 39.94 1.94
N GLN A 185 4.98 38.81 1.29
CA GLN A 185 4.69 38.65 -0.14
C GLN A 185 3.20 38.36 -0.38
N ALA A 186 2.62 39.01 -1.39
CA ALA A 186 1.27 38.68 -1.85
C ALA A 186 1.29 37.42 -2.69
N GLY A 187 0.28 36.59 -2.48
CA GLY A 187 0.08 35.35 -3.24
C GLY A 187 -1.40 35.05 -3.47
N GLN A 188 -1.68 34.12 -4.37
CA GLN A 188 -3.04 33.68 -4.69
C GLN A 188 -3.07 32.16 -4.82
N VAL A 189 -4.21 31.56 -4.44
CA VAL A 189 -4.58 30.21 -4.83
C VAL A 189 -5.66 30.34 -5.88
N THR A 190 -5.38 29.87 -7.08
CA THR A 190 -6.29 29.91 -8.22
C THR A 190 -7.12 28.62 -8.34
N LEU A 191 -8.20 28.65 -9.13
CA LEU A 191 -8.95 27.44 -9.45
C LEU A 191 -8.10 26.44 -10.23
N LEU A 192 -7.11 26.88 -11.00
CA LEU A 192 -6.16 25.99 -11.67
C LEU A 192 -5.24 25.30 -10.67
N ASP A 193 -4.71 26.02 -9.67
CA ASP A 193 -3.90 25.39 -8.61
C ASP A 193 -4.70 24.28 -7.91
N VAL A 194 -5.97 24.56 -7.59
CA VAL A 194 -6.88 23.59 -6.99
C VAL A 194 -7.09 22.39 -7.92
N TYR A 195 -7.31 22.63 -9.20
CA TYR A 195 -7.56 21.57 -10.19
C TYR A 195 -6.34 20.65 -10.37
N ASP A 196 -5.16 21.25 -10.52
CA ASP A 196 -3.91 20.52 -10.75
C ASP A 196 -3.48 19.72 -9.51
N ALA A 197 -3.87 20.17 -8.32
CA ALA A 197 -3.64 19.47 -7.06
C ALA A 197 -4.61 18.29 -6.80
N GLN A 198 -5.55 17.97 -7.72
CA GLN A 198 -6.53 16.92 -7.51
C GLN A 198 -6.21 15.63 -8.26
N HIS A 199 -6.55 14.49 -7.62
CA HIS A 199 -6.72 13.21 -8.28
C HIS A 199 -8.06 13.12 -9.03
N VAL A 200 -8.34 12.01 -9.71
CA VAL A 200 -9.53 11.85 -10.58
C VAL A 200 -10.86 12.13 -9.85
N GLN A 201 -11.01 11.66 -8.61
CA GLN A 201 -12.26 11.87 -7.86
C GLN A 201 -12.46 13.35 -7.48
N GLY A 202 -11.38 14.04 -7.10
CA GLY A 202 -11.41 15.47 -6.83
C GLY A 202 -11.73 16.26 -8.10
N ARG A 203 -11.11 15.92 -9.24
CA ARG A 203 -11.44 16.52 -10.54
C ARG A 203 -12.89 16.27 -10.94
N ASN A 204 -13.43 15.06 -10.70
CA ASN A 204 -14.84 14.77 -10.93
C ASN A 204 -15.76 15.71 -10.14
N ARG A 205 -15.45 15.97 -8.85
CA ARG A 205 -16.21 16.96 -8.05
C ARG A 205 -16.14 18.36 -8.63
N LEU A 206 -14.96 18.79 -9.11
CA LEU A 206 -14.80 20.11 -9.77
C LEU A 206 -15.59 20.16 -11.09
N HIS A 207 -15.60 19.09 -11.88
CA HIS A 207 -16.46 18.99 -13.08
C HIS A 207 -17.96 18.97 -12.73
N GLY A 208 -18.32 18.49 -11.53
CA GLY A 208 -19.65 18.61 -10.93
C GLY A 208 -19.97 20.04 -10.42
N ARG A 209 -19.05 21.00 -10.59
CA ARG A 209 -19.20 22.42 -10.22
C ARG A 209 -19.36 22.63 -8.71
N ASP A 210 -18.70 21.79 -7.89
CA ASP A 210 -18.74 21.87 -6.44
C ASP A 210 -17.86 23.03 -5.95
N ALA A 211 -18.46 24.22 -5.80
CA ALA A 211 -17.78 25.42 -5.36
C ALA A 211 -17.31 25.35 -3.90
N ALA A 212 -18.06 24.64 -3.04
CA ALA A 212 -17.66 24.44 -1.64
C ALA A 212 -16.39 23.58 -1.55
N PHE A 213 -16.33 22.51 -2.32
CA PHE A 213 -15.15 21.67 -2.44
C PHE A 213 -13.95 22.45 -2.99
N ALA A 214 -14.15 23.26 -4.06
CA ALA A 214 -13.09 24.07 -4.61
C ALA A 214 -12.48 25.01 -3.58
N MET A 215 -13.30 25.66 -2.75
CA MET A 215 -12.85 26.56 -1.68
C MET A 215 -12.13 25.79 -0.57
N GLN A 216 -12.66 24.65 -0.14
CA GLN A 216 -12.00 23.78 0.85
C GLN A 216 -10.61 23.34 0.38
N GLN A 217 -10.47 22.96 -0.90
CA GLN A 217 -9.18 22.57 -1.45
C GLN A 217 -8.22 23.74 -1.58
N ALA A 218 -8.73 24.96 -1.86
CA ALA A 218 -7.91 26.17 -1.87
C ALA A 218 -7.35 26.48 -0.47
N GLU A 219 -8.13 26.29 0.59
CA GLU A 219 -7.68 26.45 1.98
C GLU A 219 -6.60 25.42 2.34
N LEU A 220 -6.75 24.15 1.96
CA LEU A 220 -5.72 23.11 2.15
C LEU A 220 -4.41 23.44 1.39
N LEU A 221 -4.51 24.00 0.18
CA LEU A 221 -3.33 24.45 -0.56
C LEU A 221 -2.64 25.64 0.13
N LEU A 222 -3.40 26.57 0.71
CA LEU A 222 -2.83 27.65 1.50
C LEU A 222 -2.09 27.10 2.73
N GLU A 223 -2.65 26.12 3.42
CA GLU A 223 -1.99 25.46 4.56
C GLU A 223 -0.66 24.82 4.12
N ARG A 224 -0.63 24.09 3.01
CA ARG A 224 0.61 23.51 2.45
C ARG A 224 1.65 24.59 2.15
N ARG A 225 1.26 25.66 1.48
CA ARG A 225 2.13 26.80 1.17
C ARG A 225 2.69 27.48 2.43
N TYR A 226 1.87 27.59 3.47
CA TYR A 226 2.30 28.12 4.76
C TYR A 226 3.37 27.22 5.39
N VAL A 227 3.14 25.91 5.45
CA VAL A 227 4.10 24.95 6.01
C VAL A 227 5.44 24.98 5.26
N GLN A 228 5.40 25.03 3.94
CA GLN A 228 6.62 25.14 3.12
C GLN A 228 7.36 26.46 3.32
N ASP A 229 6.66 27.59 3.38
CA ASP A 229 7.25 28.89 3.67
C ASP A 229 7.87 28.91 5.06
N TRP A 230 7.17 28.35 6.05
CA TRP A 230 7.68 28.16 7.40
C TRP A 230 8.97 27.33 7.39
N GLY A 231 8.97 26.22 6.65
CA GLY A 231 10.14 25.35 6.48
C GLY A 231 11.34 26.08 5.90
N ARG A 232 11.13 26.89 4.88
CA ARG A 232 12.22 27.68 4.26
C ARG A 232 12.76 28.81 5.15
N ARG A 233 11.95 29.40 6.01
CA ARG A 233 12.33 30.63 6.75
C ARG A 233 12.59 30.38 8.23
N ARG A 234 12.00 29.37 8.84
CA ARG A 234 11.97 29.22 10.31
C ARG A 234 12.43 27.84 10.81
N SER A 235 12.72 26.89 9.92
CA SER A 235 13.22 25.56 10.31
C SER A 235 14.68 25.57 10.79
N GLY A 236 15.43 26.64 10.52
CA GLY A 236 16.87 26.69 10.73
C GLY A 236 17.70 26.12 9.57
N LEU A 237 17.06 25.64 8.51
CA LEU A 237 17.74 25.21 7.29
C LEU A 237 18.17 26.41 6.46
N THR A 238 19.36 26.34 5.87
CA THR A 238 19.75 27.26 4.79
C THR A 238 18.95 26.97 3.52
N GLY A 239 19.02 27.84 2.53
CA GLY A 239 18.36 27.58 1.23
C GLY A 239 18.87 26.30 0.56
N SER A 240 20.18 26.03 0.64
CA SER A 240 20.79 24.80 0.13
C SER A 240 20.36 23.57 0.94
N ASP A 241 20.31 23.65 2.27
CA ASP A 241 19.81 22.55 3.13
C ASP A 241 18.37 22.20 2.80
N TYR A 242 17.52 23.21 2.58
CA TYR A 242 16.13 22.99 2.21
C TYR A 242 16.02 22.25 0.87
N GLN A 243 16.88 22.57 -0.12
CA GLN A 243 16.93 21.86 -1.39
C GLN A 243 17.38 20.40 -1.21
N VAL A 244 18.43 20.15 -0.40
CA VAL A 244 18.88 18.77 -0.08
C VAL A 244 17.79 17.98 0.63
N PHE A 245 17.05 18.60 1.55
CA PHE A 245 15.91 17.98 2.21
C PHE A 245 14.80 17.60 1.20
N VAL A 246 14.39 18.53 0.32
CA VAL A 246 13.38 18.25 -0.72
C VAL A 246 13.85 17.13 -1.64
N GLN A 247 15.12 17.14 -2.05
CA GLN A 247 15.71 16.10 -2.88
C GLN A 247 15.70 14.73 -2.17
N ALA A 248 16.02 14.68 -0.88
CA ALA A 248 15.96 13.43 -0.11
C ALA A 248 14.53 12.84 -0.02
N VAL A 249 13.51 13.72 0.10
CA VAL A 249 12.10 13.29 0.04
C VAL A 249 11.74 12.76 -1.34
N GLU A 250 12.15 13.44 -2.39
CA GLU A 250 11.92 13.01 -3.77
C GLU A 250 12.65 11.70 -4.09
N ASP A 251 13.92 11.56 -3.69
CA ASP A 251 14.72 10.34 -3.90
C ASP A 251 14.03 9.12 -3.28
N ARG A 252 13.47 9.28 -2.10
CA ARG A 252 12.70 8.24 -1.44
C ARG A 252 11.47 7.83 -2.24
N LEU A 253 10.67 8.79 -2.72
CA LEU A 253 9.50 8.51 -3.55
C LEU A 253 9.87 7.82 -4.85
N VAL A 254 10.93 8.28 -5.50
CA VAL A 254 11.47 7.67 -6.73
C VAL A 254 11.92 6.23 -6.48
N LYS A 255 12.65 5.97 -5.39
CA LYS A 255 13.02 4.60 -5.02
C LYS A 255 11.79 3.73 -4.77
N GLU A 256 10.81 4.21 -4.00
CA GLU A 256 9.57 3.47 -3.72
C GLU A 256 8.83 3.11 -5.01
N GLY A 257 8.70 4.04 -5.95
CA GLY A 257 8.11 3.80 -7.25
C GLY A 257 8.93 2.81 -8.10
N TRP A 258 10.25 2.94 -8.11
CA TRP A 258 11.11 1.99 -8.81
C TRP A 258 11.00 0.57 -8.24
N LEU A 259 10.96 0.40 -6.91
CA LEU A 259 10.75 -0.90 -6.27
C LEU A 259 9.40 -1.53 -6.67
N SER A 260 8.36 -0.72 -6.80
CA SER A 260 7.08 -1.18 -7.34
C SER A 260 7.22 -1.60 -8.80
N LEU A 261 7.87 -0.78 -9.63
CA LEU A 261 8.04 -1.03 -11.06
C LEU A 261 8.78 -2.35 -11.35
N ILE A 262 9.85 -2.64 -10.60
CA ILE A 262 10.62 -3.89 -10.72
C ILE A 262 9.99 -5.09 -10.01
N GLY A 263 8.85 -4.92 -9.35
CA GLY A 263 8.08 -5.98 -8.70
C GLY A 263 8.52 -6.37 -7.29
N VAL A 264 9.42 -5.61 -6.66
CA VAL A 264 9.87 -5.87 -5.27
C VAL A 264 8.82 -5.40 -4.26
N ALA A 265 8.21 -4.23 -4.49
CA ALA A 265 7.16 -3.65 -3.65
C ALA A 265 5.76 -3.71 -4.31
N ALA A 266 5.57 -4.56 -5.32
CA ALA A 266 4.27 -4.73 -5.97
C ALA A 266 3.25 -5.34 -5.01
N ASP A 267 2.04 -4.77 -4.96
CA ASP A 267 0.92 -5.36 -4.25
C ASP A 267 0.53 -6.70 -4.90
N MET A 268 -0.05 -7.61 -4.10
CA MET A 268 -0.55 -8.91 -4.60
C MET A 268 -1.66 -8.74 -5.66
N HIS A 269 -2.34 -7.61 -5.65
CA HIS A 269 -3.43 -7.28 -6.57
C HIS A 269 -2.99 -6.42 -7.75
N ASP A 270 -1.73 -5.97 -7.76
CA ASP A 270 -1.20 -5.15 -8.84
C ASP A 270 -0.87 -6.00 -10.06
N ASP A 271 -1.30 -5.51 -11.22
CA ASP A 271 -0.95 -6.07 -12.52
C ASP A 271 0.48 -5.65 -12.92
N ASN A 272 1.47 -6.15 -12.15
CA ASN A 272 2.86 -5.80 -12.34
C ASN A 272 3.45 -6.45 -13.60
N ARG A 273 3.80 -5.64 -14.58
CA ARG A 273 4.35 -6.09 -15.88
C ARG A 273 5.66 -6.87 -15.72
N ARG A 274 6.55 -6.42 -14.81
CA ARG A 274 7.85 -7.07 -14.59
C ARG A 274 7.69 -8.46 -13.98
N LEU A 275 6.84 -8.60 -12.98
CA LEU A 275 6.55 -9.90 -12.36
C LEU A 275 5.91 -10.87 -13.35
N LYS A 276 5.01 -10.40 -14.23
CA LYS A 276 4.46 -11.24 -15.31
C LYS A 276 5.53 -11.74 -16.28
N GLN A 277 6.45 -10.85 -16.69
CA GLN A 277 7.57 -11.23 -17.56
C GLN A 277 8.48 -12.27 -16.88
N LEU A 278 8.82 -12.05 -15.59
CA LEU A 278 9.65 -12.97 -14.84
C LEU A 278 8.95 -14.31 -14.63
N ALA A 279 7.64 -14.31 -14.33
CA ALA A 279 6.86 -15.54 -14.17
C ALA A 279 6.75 -16.34 -15.48
N ALA A 280 6.54 -15.65 -16.61
CA ALA A 280 6.48 -16.29 -17.93
C ALA A 280 7.83 -16.89 -18.37
N ALA A 281 8.94 -16.38 -17.85
CA ALA A 281 10.29 -16.89 -18.12
C ALA A 281 10.74 -18.01 -17.18
N VAL A 282 9.89 -18.46 -16.24
CA VAL A 282 10.21 -19.59 -15.35
C VAL A 282 10.12 -20.90 -16.12
N THR A 283 11.16 -21.71 -16.07
CA THR A 283 11.22 -23.00 -16.75
C THR A 283 10.53 -24.10 -15.94
N GLN A 284 10.24 -25.24 -16.60
CA GLN A 284 9.65 -26.39 -15.92
C GLN A 284 10.60 -27.00 -14.88
N GLU A 285 11.91 -26.96 -15.16
CA GLU A 285 12.93 -27.44 -14.21
C GLU A 285 12.99 -26.56 -12.96
N GLU A 286 12.85 -25.25 -13.12
CA GLU A 286 12.77 -24.32 -11.98
C GLU A 286 11.50 -24.57 -11.14
N VAL A 287 10.36 -24.84 -11.79
CA VAL A 287 9.10 -25.21 -11.12
C VAL A 287 9.28 -26.48 -10.34
N GLN A 288 9.89 -27.53 -10.94
CA GLN A 288 10.12 -28.79 -10.27
C GLN A 288 11.04 -28.63 -9.05
N ALA A 289 12.15 -27.92 -9.21
CA ALA A 289 13.08 -27.63 -8.10
C ALA A 289 12.41 -26.84 -6.96
N TYR A 290 11.55 -25.87 -7.30
CA TYR A 290 10.78 -25.14 -6.30
C TYR A 290 9.77 -26.04 -5.58
N TYR A 291 9.06 -26.88 -6.32
CA TYR A 291 8.10 -27.85 -5.77
C TYR A 291 8.78 -28.79 -4.79
N ASP A 292 9.91 -29.40 -5.18
CA ASP A 292 10.62 -30.37 -4.34
C ASP A 292 11.10 -29.73 -3.03
N LYS A 293 11.60 -28.50 -3.10
CA LYS A 293 12.05 -27.74 -1.93
C LYS A 293 10.91 -27.27 -1.03
N ASN A 294 9.72 -27.02 -1.59
CA ASN A 294 8.59 -26.39 -0.90
C ASN A 294 7.34 -27.29 -0.93
N ARG A 295 7.52 -28.60 -0.97
CA ARG A 295 6.46 -29.57 -1.21
C ARG A 295 5.27 -29.39 -0.27
N ASP A 296 5.51 -29.04 1.00
CA ASP A 296 4.47 -28.84 1.99
C ASP A 296 3.51 -27.69 1.67
N GLN A 297 3.92 -26.69 0.85
CA GLN A 297 3.03 -25.62 0.39
C GLN A 297 1.97 -26.12 -0.60
N PHE A 298 2.20 -27.29 -1.21
CA PHE A 298 1.33 -27.92 -2.20
C PHE A 298 0.54 -29.10 -1.63
N ARG A 299 0.52 -29.23 -0.29
CA ARG A 299 -0.33 -30.21 0.38
C ARG A 299 -1.80 -29.88 0.14
N ARG A 300 -2.60 -30.91 -0.13
CA ARG A 300 -4.05 -30.79 -0.26
C ARG A 300 -4.74 -32.01 0.33
N ILE A 301 -6.03 -31.89 0.54
CA ILE A 301 -6.87 -33.05 0.84
C ILE A 301 -7.16 -33.74 -0.48
N GLU A 302 -6.75 -34.99 -0.62
CA GLU A 302 -7.00 -35.78 -1.82
C GLU A 302 -8.41 -36.36 -1.82
N LYS A 303 -8.84 -36.89 -0.69
CA LYS A 303 -10.20 -37.44 -0.54
C LYS A 303 -10.67 -37.44 0.91
N VAL A 304 -11.98 -37.39 1.08
CA VAL A 304 -12.65 -37.44 2.37
C VAL A 304 -13.71 -38.55 2.35
N LYS A 305 -13.88 -39.23 3.46
CA LYS A 305 -14.99 -40.13 3.69
C LYS A 305 -16.00 -39.45 4.56
N ALA A 306 -17.23 -39.32 4.07
CA ALA A 306 -18.24 -38.50 4.73
C ALA A 306 -19.62 -39.21 4.72
N ALA A 307 -20.47 -38.78 5.64
CA ALA A 307 -21.88 -39.12 5.69
C ALA A 307 -22.70 -37.87 6.00
N HIS A 308 -23.95 -37.82 5.56
CA HIS A 308 -24.84 -36.71 5.83
C HIS A 308 -26.25 -37.12 6.27
N ILE A 309 -26.97 -36.20 6.90
CA ILE A 309 -28.39 -36.34 7.22
C ILE A 309 -29.09 -35.09 6.67
N ARG A 310 -30.00 -35.30 5.73
CA ARG A 310 -30.78 -34.19 5.13
C ARG A 310 -32.15 -34.14 5.77
N LEU A 311 -32.61 -32.95 6.09
CA LEU A 311 -33.90 -32.72 6.76
C LEU A 311 -34.65 -31.56 6.12
N SER A 312 -35.97 -31.60 6.17
CA SER A 312 -36.83 -30.59 5.55
C SER A 312 -36.81 -29.24 6.26
N ASP A 313 -36.58 -29.23 7.58
CA ASP A 313 -36.72 -28.03 8.41
C ASP A 313 -35.73 -28.03 9.57
N PHE A 314 -35.57 -26.85 10.19
CA PHE A 314 -34.63 -26.64 11.28
C PHE A 314 -34.99 -27.39 12.58
N GLU A 315 -36.29 -27.58 12.87
CA GLU A 315 -36.71 -28.27 14.06
C GLU A 315 -36.36 -29.73 14.01
N SER A 316 -36.61 -30.38 12.87
CA SER A 316 -36.22 -31.78 12.59
C SER A 316 -34.71 -31.93 12.64
N ALA A 317 -33.93 -30.95 12.09
CA ALA A 317 -32.48 -30.96 12.14
C ALA A 317 -31.94 -30.84 13.58
N ASN A 318 -32.54 -30.05 14.42
CA ASN A 318 -32.15 -29.97 15.83
C ASN A 318 -32.49 -31.25 16.60
N LYS A 319 -33.63 -31.90 16.30
CA LYS A 319 -33.97 -33.18 16.90
C LYS A 319 -32.97 -34.27 16.52
N ALA A 320 -32.58 -34.33 15.24
CA ALA A 320 -31.56 -35.24 14.78
C ALA A 320 -30.21 -34.99 15.45
N TYR A 321 -29.79 -33.73 15.51
CA TYR A 321 -28.54 -33.33 16.16
C TYR A 321 -28.53 -33.66 17.66
N ALA A 322 -29.62 -33.44 18.35
CA ALA A 322 -29.76 -33.80 19.77
C ALA A 322 -29.62 -35.30 20.03
N ARG A 323 -30.08 -36.19 19.13
CA ARG A 323 -29.87 -37.62 19.18
C ARG A 323 -28.40 -37.99 19.03
N LEU A 324 -27.71 -37.37 18.05
CA LEU A 324 -26.27 -37.53 17.84
C LEU A 324 -25.45 -37.09 19.06
N GLN A 325 -25.83 -35.98 19.68
CA GLN A 325 -25.17 -35.48 20.90
C GLN A 325 -25.35 -36.40 22.11
N LYS A 326 -26.41 -37.23 22.12
CA LYS A 326 -26.64 -38.28 23.13
C LYS A 326 -25.88 -39.59 22.83
N GLY A 327 -25.08 -39.63 21.74
CA GLY A 327 -24.24 -40.77 21.38
C GLY A 327 -24.94 -41.80 20.50
N GLU A 328 -26.09 -41.50 19.94
CA GLU A 328 -26.75 -42.38 18.97
C GLU A 328 -25.93 -42.49 17.69
N ALA A 329 -25.85 -43.64 17.07
CA ALA A 329 -25.05 -43.84 15.89
C ALA A 329 -25.56 -42.98 14.72
N PHE A 330 -24.64 -42.34 13.99
CA PHE A 330 -24.98 -41.41 12.88
C PHE A 330 -25.86 -42.10 11.84
N ALA A 331 -25.51 -43.31 11.46
CA ALA A 331 -26.26 -44.12 10.47
C ALA A 331 -27.69 -44.43 10.92
N ASP A 332 -27.93 -44.65 12.23
CA ASP A 332 -29.27 -44.95 12.74
C ASP A 332 -30.15 -43.72 12.75
N VAL A 333 -29.57 -42.55 13.13
CA VAL A 333 -30.29 -41.27 13.04
C VAL A 333 -30.58 -40.92 11.57
N ALA A 334 -29.65 -41.19 10.65
CA ALA A 334 -29.85 -40.98 9.22
C ALA A 334 -31.00 -41.84 8.67
N ARG A 335 -31.01 -43.14 8.97
CA ARG A 335 -32.13 -44.05 8.56
C ARG A 335 -33.47 -43.59 9.10
N ALA A 336 -33.50 -43.15 10.33
CA ALA A 336 -34.74 -42.76 11.00
C ALA A 336 -35.28 -41.39 10.56
N MET A 337 -34.44 -40.43 10.21
CA MET A 337 -34.83 -39.06 10.08
C MET A 337 -34.45 -38.39 8.76
N SER A 338 -33.47 -38.90 8.00
CA SER A 338 -33.03 -38.31 6.74
C SER A 338 -34.10 -38.42 5.66
N ILE A 339 -34.23 -37.38 4.86
CA ILE A 339 -35.03 -37.34 3.64
C ILE A 339 -34.19 -37.56 2.36
N ALA A 340 -32.89 -37.79 2.52
CA ALA A 340 -31.99 -38.04 1.38
C ALA A 340 -32.19 -39.49 0.85
N ASP A 341 -31.86 -39.70 -0.43
CA ASP A 341 -32.00 -41.00 -1.10
C ASP A 341 -31.09 -42.09 -0.52
N ASP A 342 -29.97 -41.67 0.09
CA ASP A 342 -28.99 -42.55 0.74
C ASP A 342 -29.30 -42.89 2.21
N ARG A 343 -30.44 -42.46 2.73
CA ARG A 343 -30.84 -42.72 4.12
C ARG A 343 -30.74 -44.17 4.55
N GLU A 344 -31.13 -45.11 3.67
CA GLU A 344 -31.09 -46.55 3.96
C GLU A 344 -29.65 -47.07 4.12
N LYS A 345 -28.69 -46.38 3.49
CA LYS A 345 -27.25 -46.61 3.68
C LYS A 345 -26.67 -45.87 4.89
N GLY A 346 -27.54 -45.24 5.70
CA GLY A 346 -27.11 -44.47 6.85
C GLY A 346 -26.55 -43.08 6.50
N GLY A 347 -26.89 -42.56 5.31
CA GLY A 347 -26.40 -41.28 4.78
C GLY A 347 -24.94 -41.32 4.31
N ASP A 348 -24.42 -42.52 4.02
CA ASP A 348 -23.03 -42.71 3.61
C ASP A 348 -22.80 -42.17 2.19
N LEU A 349 -21.95 -41.14 2.07
CA LEU A 349 -21.50 -40.55 0.81
C LEU A 349 -20.27 -41.28 0.23
N GLY A 350 -19.68 -42.18 0.99
CA GLY A 350 -18.46 -42.87 0.62
C GLY A 350 -17.23 -41.99 0.58
N TRP A 351 -16.27 -42.35 -0.26
CA TRP A 351 -15.08 -41.54 -0.54
C TRP A 351 -15.36 -40.53 -1.64
N ILE A 352 -15.17 -39.27 -1.32
CA ILE A 352 -15.31 -38.12 -2.23
C ILE A 352 -13.90 -37.68 -2.61
N GLU A 353 -13.59 -37.59 -3.90
CA GLU A 353 -12.28 -37.22 -4.41
C GLU A 353 -12.18 -35.71 -4.65
N HIS A 354 -10.97 -35.17 -4.47
CA HIS A 354 -10.71 -33.75 -4.75
C HIS A 354 -10.86 -33.46 -6.25
N GLY A 355 -11.64 -32.43 -6.57
CA GLY A 355 -11.83 -32.00 -7.95
C GLY A 355 -12.85 -32.82 -8.74
N ASP A 356 -13.61 -33.71 -8.08
CA ASP A 356 -14.75 -34.36 -8.71
C ASP A 356 -15.78 -33.30 -9.13
N ARG A 357 -15.95 -33.14 -10.45
CA ARG A 357 -16.89 -32.17 -11.03
C ARG A 357 -18.35 -32.57 -10.86
N THR A 358 -18.60 -33.80 -10.48
CA THR A 358 -19.94 -34.32 -10.21
C THR A 358 -20.32 -34.20 -8.74
N ALA A 359 -19.35 -33.81 -7.87
CA ALA A 359 -19.57 -33.65 -6.45
C ALA A 359 -20.67 -32.63 -6.17
N THR A 360 -21.61 -33.04 -5.31
CA THR A 360 -22.69 -32.19 -4.84
C THR A 360 -22.14 -31.08 -3.91
N TRP A 361 -22.95 -30.08 -3.64
CA TRP A 361 -22.57 -29.01 -2.71
C TRP A 361 -22.20 -29.54 -1.31
N ILE A 362 -22.94 -30.55 -0.79
CA ILE A 362 -22.66 -31.15 0.53
C ILE A 362 -21.32 -31.90 0.52
N GLU A 363 -21.01 -32.62 -0.56
CA GLU A 363 -19.74 -33.33 -0.74
C GLU A 363 -18.57 -32.33 -0.78
N SER A 364 -18.75 -31.18 -1.45
CA SER A 364 -17.73 -30.11 -1.47
C SER A 364 -17.43 -29.54 -0.08
N ILE A 365 -18.45 -29.43 0.80
CA ILE A 365 -18.28 -28.96 2.18
C ILE A 365 -17.52 -29.98 3.04
N ALA A 366 -17.59 -31.27 2.73
CA ALA A 366 -16.87 -32.30 3.48
C ALA A 366 -15.35 -32.04 3.53
N PHE A 367 -14.76 -31.43 2.50
CA PHE A 367 -13.34 -31.05 2.47
C PHE A 367 -12.95 -29.97 3.48
N VAL A 368 -13.89 -29.15 3.93
CA VAL A 368 -13.63 -28.07 4.87
C VAL A 368 -13.76 -28.52 6.33
N GLN A 369 -14.54 -29.59 6.58
CA GLN A 369 -14.82 -30.07 7.92
C GLN A 369 -13.67 -30.95 8.45
N LYS A 370 -13.38 -30.84 9.75
CA LYS A 370 -12.36 -31.68 10.42
C LYS A 370 -12.77 -33.13 10.47
N PRO A 371 -11.86 -34.09 10.19
CA PRO A 371 -12.15 -35.53 10.34
C PRO A 371 -12.49 -35.86 11.80
N GLY A 372 -13.32 -36.89 11.97
CA GLY A 372 -13.85 -37.34 13.26
C GLY A 372 -14.92 -36.42 13.87
N THR A 373 -15.39 -35.37 13.14
CA THR A 373 -16.37 -34.44 13.67
C THR A 373 -17.71 -34.51 12.94
N THR A 374 -18.77 -34.13 13.67
CA THR A 374 -20.13 -33.97 13.16
C THR A 374 -20.50 -32.48 13.23
N SER A 375 -20.99 -31.91 12.15
CA SER A 375 -21.40 -30.50 12.10
C SER A 375 -22.63 -30.24 12.96
N ARG A 376 -22.87 -28.99 13.34
CA ARG A 376 -24.20 -28.54 13.72
C ARG A 376 -25.10 -28.52 12.48
N PRO A 377 -26.43 -28.53 12.65
CA PRO A 377 -27.35 -28.32 11.55
C PRO A 377 -27.04 -27.02 10.81
N PHE A 378 -26.96 -27.07 9.49
CA PHE A 378 -26.77 -25.89 8.64
C PHE A 378 -27.69 -25.93 7.43
N ARG A 379 -28.05 -24.77 6.92
CA ARG A 379 -28.94 -24.63 5.78
C ARG A 379 -28.15 -24.90 4.50
N SER A 380 -28.67 -25.78 3.67
CA SER A 380 -28.13 -26.15 2.37
C SER A 380 -29.04 -25.65 1.25
N PRO A 381 -28.49 -25.19 0.11
CA PRO A 381 -29.31 -24.93 -1.06
C PRO A 381 -29.93 -26.27 -1.49
N GLY A 382 -31.25 -26.26 -1.73
CA GLY A 382 -31.90 -27.38 -2.39
C GLY A 382 -31.50 -27.46 -3.87
N PRO A 383 -31.85 -28.55 -4.57
CA PRO A 383 -31.73 -28.56 -6.03
C PRO A 383 -32.41 -27.35 -6.67
N PRO A 384 -31.98 -26.91 -7.87
CA PRO A 384 -32.61 -25.76 -8.53
C PRO A 384 -34.14 -25.90 -8.59
N GLY A 385 -34.85 -24.87 -8.12
CA GLY A 385 -36.31 -24.85 -8.09
C GLY A 385 -36.97 -25.54 -6.88
N THR A 386 -36.19 -26.05 -5.91
CA THR A 386 -36.71 -26.66 -4.69
C THR A 386 -36.47 -25.78 -3.45
N ALA A 387 -37.19 -26.05 -2.36
CA ALA A 387 -36.95 -25.40 -1.08
C ALA A 387 -35.56 -25.77 -0.52
N ALA A 388 -34.97 -24.83 0.22
CA ALA A 388 -33.74 -25.09 0.96
C ALA A 388 -33.97 -26.17 2.03
N VAL A 389 -33.00 -27.02 2.25
CA VAL A 389 -33.00 -28.12 3.21
C VAL A 389 -32.01 -27.84 4.34
N TRP A 390 -32.04 -28.69 5.37
CA TRP A 390 -31.07 -28.66 6.46
C TRP A 390 -30.21 -29.90 6.42
N GLU A 391 -28.93 -29.72 6.66
CA GLU A 391 -27.93 -30.79 6.59
C GLU A 391 -27.17 -30.90 7.92
N ILE A 392 -26.83 -32.11 8.28
CA ILE A 392 -25.82 -32.43 9.29
C ILE A 392 -24.78 -33.28 8.58
N LEU A 393 -23.53 -32.87 8.59
CA LEU A 393 -22.43 -33.54 7.91
C LEU A 393 -21.49 -34.17 8.95
N ARG A 394 -21.04 -35.36 8.70
CA ARG A 394 -19.97 -36.04 9.43
C ARG A 394 -18.85 -36.39 8.47
N VAL A 395 -17.65 -35.97 8.79
CA VAL A 395 -16.43 -36.45 8.12
C VAL A 395 -15.80 -37.52 8.99
N GLU A 396 -15.64 -38.69 8.46
CA GLU A 396 -15.07 -39.85 9.17
C GLU A 396 -13.55 -39.84 9.06
N GLU A 397 -13.08 -39.82 7.83
CA GLU A 397 -11.66 -39.92 7.49
C GLU A 397 -11.29 -38.90 6.42
N ARG A 398 -9.99 -38.55 6.38
CA ARG A 398 -9.41 -37.67 5.39
C ARG A 398 -8.05 -38.19 4.97
N ILE A 399 -7.80 -38.23 3.67
CA ILE A 399 -6.49 -38.56 3.12
C ILE A 399 -5.90 -37.30 2.54
N GLU A 400 -4.74 -36.94 3.04
CA GLU A 400 -3.94 -35.81 2.55
C GLU A 400 -2.89 -36.32 1.57
N GLY A 401 -2.61 -35.50 0.56
CA GLY A 401 -1.59 -35.73 -0.44
C GLY A 401 -0.97 -34.45 -0.90
N TYR A 402 -0.42 -34.44 -2.08
CA TYR A 402 0.22 -33.29 -2.68
C TYR A 402 -0.32 -33.07 -4.08
N GLN A 403 -0.51 -31.80 -4.45
CA GLN A 403 -0.83 -31.45 -5.83
C GLN A 403 0.28 -31.98 -6.74
N PRO A 404 -0.03 -32.54 -7.91
CA PRO A 404 0.99 -32.96 -8.88
C PRO A 404 1.89 -31.79 -9.29
N ALA A 405 3.19 -32.02 -9.42
CA ALA A 405 4.16 -30.99 -9.75
C ALA A 405 3.89 -30.31 -11.11
N ASP A 406 3.27 -31.03 -12.03
CA ASP A 406 2.89 -30.58 -13.38
C ASP A 406 1.49 -29.93 -13.43
N SER A 407 0.75 -29.89 -12.32
CA SER A 407 -0.56 -29.24 -12.27
C SER A 407 -0.46 -27.73 -12.53
N GLU A 408 -1.49 -27.17 -13.16
CA GLU A 408 -1.57 -25.74 -13.47
C GLU A 408 -1.44 -24.87 -12.20
N SER A 409 -2.06 -25.28 -11.10
CA SER A 409 -2.02 -24.58 -9.82
C SER A 409 -0.61 -24.53 -9.22
N VAL A 410 0.15 -25.64 -9.30
CA VAL A 410 1.55 -25.70 -8.86
C VAL A 410 2.42 -24.84 -9.75
N ARG A 411 2.29 -24.96 -11.08
CA ARG A 411 3.03 -24.14 -12.04
C ARG A 411 2.79 -22.65 -11.80
N TYR A 412 1.53 -22.25 -11.65
CA TYR A 412 1.17 -20.86 -11.38
C TYR A 412 1.78 -20.37 -10.05
N GLY A 413 1.54 -21.09 -8.95
CA GLY A 413 2.04 -20.71 -7.62
C GLY A 413 3.57 -20.62 -7.56
N ALA A 414 4.26 -21.63 -8.10
CA ALA A 414 5.71 -21.69 -8.16
C ALA A 414 6.28 -20.54 -9.04
N SER A 415 5.70 -20.32 -10.24
CA SER A 415 6.15 -19.25 -11.13
C SER A 415 6.02 -17.86 -10.51
N GLN A 416 4.92 -17.60 -9.79
CA GLN A 416 4.74 -16.33 -9.07
C GLN A 416 5.75 -16.16 -7.92
N ALA A 417 6.01 -17.21 -7.16
CA ALA A 417 7.00 -17.18 -6.08
C ALA A 417 8.42 -16.96 -6.62
N LEU A 418 8.79 -17.69 -7.67
CA LEU A 418 10.09 -17.56 -8.33
C LEU A 418 10.27 -16.19 -8.98
N ALA A 419 9.25 -15.63 -9.61
CA ALA A 419 9.29 -14.28 -10.17
C ALA A 419 9.64 -13.23 -9.10
N ARG A 420 9.02 -13.31 -7.92
CA ARG A 420 9.33 -12.42 -6.78
C ARG A 420 10.75 -12.63 -6.27
N GLN A 421 11.23 -13.87 -6.20
CA GLN A 421 12.62 -14.16 -5.81
C GLN A 421 13.62 -13.57 -6.82
N LYS A 422 13.35 -13.71 -8.13
CA LYS A 422 14.17 -13.12 -9.20
C LYS A 422 14.18 -11.59 -9.14
N ALA A 423 13.04 -10.95 -8.93
CA ALA A 423 12.94 -9.50 -8.76
C ALA A 423 13.76 -9.01 -7.56
N LEU A 424 13.65 -9.69 -6.41
CA LEU A 424 14.42 -9.36 -5.21
C LEU A 424 15.93 -9.59 -5.40
N ALA A 425 16.33 -10.64 -6.11
CA ALA A 425 17.73 -10.90 -6.43
C ALA A 425 18.30 -9.81 -7.37
N GLU A 426 17.54 -9.38 -8.38
CA GLU A 426 17.90 -8.27 -9.27
C GLU A 426 18.08 -6.96 -8.49
N TYR A 427 17.13 -6.63 -7.62
CA TYR A 427 17.22 -5.48 -6.72
C TYR A 427 18.51 -5.50 -5.88
N ARG A 428 18.78 -6.64 -5.21
CA ARG A 428 19.96 -6.77 -4.36
C ARG A 428 21.23 -6.57 -5.15
N ARG A 429 21.36 -7.19 -6.32
CA ARG A 429 22.52 -7.05 -7.20
C ARG A 429 22.75 -5.58 -7.61
N ILE A 430 21.69 -4.87 -7.98
CA ILE A 430 21.77 -3.44 -8.35
C ILE A 430 22.17 -2.60 -7.14
N ARG A 431 21.47 -2.77 -6.02
CA ARG A 431 21.73 -2.02 -4.78
C ARG A 431 23.18 -2.21 -4.30
N ASP A 432 23.61 -3.46 -4.23
CA ASP A 432 24.95 -3.79 -3.71
C ASP A 432 26.03 -3.21 -4.64
N GLY A 433 25.88 -3.35 -5.97
CA GLY A 433 26.81 -2.75 -6.93
C GLY A 433 26.85 -1.21 -6.88
N LEU A 434 25.71 -0.55 -6.63
CA LEU A 434 25.69 0.91 -6.44
C LEU A 434 26.39 1.33 -5.15
N LEU A 435 26.17 0.60 -4.04
CA LEU A 435 26.84 0.88 -2.77
C LEU A 435 28.35 0.61 -2.83
N GLU A 436 28.78 -0.45 -3.51
CA GLU A 436 30.19 -0.76 -3.72
C GLU A 436 30.92 0.31 -4.56
N GLY A 437 30.24 0.90 -5.53
CA GLY A 437 30.79 1.92 -6.41
C GLY A 437 30.74 3.34 -5.86
N ALA A 438 30.00 3.59 -4.77
CA ALA A 438 29.75 4.93 -4.25
C ALA A 438 30.89 5.47 -3.37
N ASP A 439 31.23 6.75 -3.52
CA ASP A 439 32.09 7.47 -2.60
C ASP A 439 31.27 8.02 -1.41
N ILE A 440 31.23 7.29 -0.30
CA ILE A 440 30.51 7.67 0.91
C ILE A 440 31.51 8.05 2.00
N ARG A 441 31.44 9.31 2.44
CA ARG A 441 32.22 9.85 3.54
C ARG A 441 31.28 10.27 4.67
N LEU A 442 31.59 9.82 5.90
CA LEU A 442 30.73 10.03 7.08
C LEU A 442 31.45 10.86 8.13
N ASN A 443 30.67 11.58 8.93
CA ASN A 443 31.15 12.30 10.10
C ASN A 443 30.73 11.57 11.40
N PRO A 444 31.63 10.79 12.03
CA PRO A 444 31.29 10.05 13.25
C PRO A 444 30.85 10.95 14.40
N SER A 445 31.42 12.16 14.52
CA SER A 445 31.09 13.09 15.60
C SER A 445 29.64 13.60 15.55
N VAL A 446 29.01 13.58 14.34
CA VAL A 446 27.61 13.95 14.12
C VAL A 446 26.69 12.74 14.22
N LEU A 447 27.10 11.62 13.60
CA LEU A 447 26.24 10.45 13.45
C LEU A 447 26.24 9.54 14.69
N GLU A 448 27.33 9.51 15.43
CA GLU A 448 27.51 8.75 16.67
C GLU A 448 27.85 9.70 17.83
N PRO A 449 26.94 10.57 18.26
CA PRO A 449 27.23 11.49 19.35
C PRO A 449 27.54 10.64 20.60
N VAL A 450 28.75 10.81 21.13
CA VAL A 450 29.20 10.20 22.39
C VAL A 450 28.11 10.43 23.41
N ALA A 451 27.60 9.36 24.02
CA ALA A 451 26.64 9.44 25.11
C ALA A 451 27.26 10.38 26.16
N ARG A 452 26.69 11.57 26.33
CA ARG A 452 27.12 12.49 27.40
C ARG A 452 26.93 11.73 28.70
N GLY A 453 28.04 11.32 29.31
CA GLY A 453 28.06 10.60 30.56
C GLY A 453 27.11 11.27 31.54
N GLN A 454 26.22 10.44 32.08
CA GLN A 454 25.45 10.83 33.26
C GLN A 454 26.44 11.34 34.32
N LYS A 455 26.42 12.64 34.57
CA LYS A 455 26.96 13.26 35.79
C LYS A 455 25.82 13.52 36.75
#